data_eaad0b5932942ed0b3c222f327ddc5ed
#
_entry.id   eaad0b5932942ed0b3c222f327ddc5ed
#
_cell.length_a   1.000
_cell.length_b   1.000
_cell.length_c   1.000
_cell.angle_alpha   90.00
_cell.angle_beta   90.00
_cell.angle_gamma   90.00
#
_symmetry.space_group_name_H-M   'P 1'
#
loop_
_entity.id
_entity.type
_entity.pdbx_description
1 polymer ?
#
loop_
_entity_poly.entity_id
_entity_poly.type
_entity_poly.pdbx_seq_one_letter_code
_entity_poly.pdbx_strand_id
1 'polypeptide(L)'
;MAIAMIAVLSLPLLLRQGHREAAPESGRRLVIVTPHVPQIREEFGRAFSDWHQRVYNEAAFVDWRVPGGTSEIIKQLVAQYNAALRSGAIQPDGTCPPGTMTADLMLGGGSYDHGRLKRNRDVFALVPDPANPDKPKQQLVPMSVPAGFTQEELDRWFGENKIGANLLYDPEQYWIGTALSSFGIVYNRDVLRRLGLPDTTTFAELADPRYENSVILADPRQSGSVTTAMDAILSNYGWDEGWRILRATAANARYFTNSSTKPPIDVSQGEAAAALVIDFYGRGQAQGILAPGQAASDSRVGYVDPIGKTSIDADPGSILRGAPDPELAKRFLEFCLTPEAQALWQFPATATRAGAENPIGSDGERMGPRANVLRRMPVRRDMYEKYADVMVDKVDPFEVASQVKPAGWRDAIGIMMGAFAIDVSHAQRQAWAAIQRVRKDGANPELADAMERVFYAWPQTPVFPKDAGEGSLGEPLADQATIPFTKDTYAKVRDQWSKPGARAKLEIAYTQFFRDCYRRVVEAERTGVAPTIPGEASSSGESTSSALEPIKAPDPAA
;
A
#
# COMPACT_ATOMS: atom_id res chain seq x y z
N MET A 1 -31.29 40.66 9.97
CA MET A 1 -30.35 39.93 9.07
C MET A 1 -29.11 39.44 9.81
N ALA A 2 -28.36 40.24 10.55
CA ALA A 2 -27.14 39.83 11.26
C ALA A 2 -27.35 38.67 12.26
N ILE A 3 -28.42 38.70 13.06
CA ILE A 3 -28.76 37.64 14.04
C ILE A 3 -29.10 36.30 13.34
N ALA A 4 -29.81 36.33 12.22
CA ALA A 4 -30.13 35.13 11.46
C ALA A 4 -28.85 34.51 10.81
N MET A 5 -27.92 35.34 10.36
CA MET A 5 -26.64 34.89 9.79
C MET A 5 -25.72 34.30 10.87
N ILE A 6 -25.70 34.88 12.08
CA ILE A 6 -24.96 34.32 13.23
C ILE A 6 -25.59 33.00 13.66
N ALA A 7 -26.91 32.86 13.68
CA ALA A 7 -27.57 31.61 13.98
C ALA A 7 -27.28 30.48 12.95
N VAL A 8 -27.25 30.82 11.66
CA VAL A 8 -26.90 29.86 10.59
C VAL A 8 -25.42 29.47 10.62
N LEU A 9 -24.53 30.40 10.97
CA LEU A 9 -23.09 30.11 11.09
C LEU A 9 -22.72 29.37 12.38
N SER A 10 -23.50 29.55 13.46
CA SER A 10 -23.27 28.86 14.74
C SER A 10 -23.99 27.51 14.83
N LEU A 11 -25.04 27.30 14.03
CA LEU A 11 -25.78 26.00 14.03
C LEU A 11 -24.91 24.79 13.73
N PRO A 12 -23.98 24.79 12.75
CA PRO A 12 -23.04 23.68 12.54
C PRO A 12 -22.07 23.48 13.70
N LEU A 13 -21.71 24.55 14.41
CA LEU A 13 -20.84 24.48 15.61
C LEU A 13 -21.59 23.88 16.80
N LEU A 14 -22.86 24.22 16.97
CA LEU A 14 -23.75 23.69 18.02
C LEU A 14 -24.13 22.23 17.74
N LEU A 15 -24.38 21.87 16.47
CA LEU A 15 -24.64 20.49 16.03
C LEU A 15 -23.39 19.62 16.06
N ARG A 16 -22.19 20.20 16.02
CA ARG A 16 -20.91 19.50 16.11
C ARG A 16 -20.58 19.00 17.53
N GLN A 17 -21.34 19.43 18.55
CA GLN A 17 -21.18 18.96 19.94
C GLN A 17 -21.76 17.56 20.20
N GLY A 18 -22.35 16.91 19.19
CA GLY A 18 -23.11 15.70 19.38
C GLY A 18 -22.39 14.37 19.12
N HIS A 19 -21.07 14.24 19.11
CA HIS A 19 -20.40 12.93 19.12
C HIS A 19 -18.89 13.02 19.45
N ARG A 20 -18.52 13.83 20.44
CA ARG A 20 -17.37 13.46 21.25
C ARG A 20 -17.95 12.61 22.39
N GLU A 21 -17.87 11.29 22.27
CA GLU A 21 -17.83 10.47 23.47
C GLU A 21 -16.69 11.04 24.30
N ALA A 22 -17.04 11.68 25.42
CA ALA A 22 -16.05 12.13 26.37
C ALA A 22 -15.22 10.90 26.73
N ALA A 23 -13.90 10.96 26.54
CA ALA A 23 -13.03 9.91 27.05
C ALA A 23 -13.46 9.68 28.52
N PRO A 24 -13.66 8.44 28.97
CA PRO A 24 -14.06 8.16 30.32
C PRO A 24 -13.10 8.90 31.24
N GLU A 25 -13.62 9.70 32.19
CA GLU A 25 -12.84 10.56 33.10
C GLU A 25 -11.88 9.75 33.97
N SER A 26 -12.01 8.41 33.98
CA SER A 26 -11.15 7.47 34.68
C SER A 26 -10.98 6.18 33.88
N GLY A 27 -9.72 5.79 33.62
CA GLY A 27 -9.36 4.54 32.93
C GLY A 27 -7.95 4.56 32.38
N ARG A 28 -7.37 3.38 32.12
CA ARG A 28 -6.07 3.27 31.45
C ARG A 28 -6.19 3.75 30.00
N ARG A 29 -5.27 4.60 29.59
CA ARG A 29 -5.24 5.16 28.23
C ARG A 29 -4.26 4.41 27.36
N LEU A 30 -4.71 3.83 26.26
CA LEU A 30 -3.90 3.23 25.23
C LEU A 30 -3.76 4.19 24.05
N VAL A 31 -2.56 4.60 23.73
CA VAL A 31 -2.29 5.51 22.60
C VAL A 31 -1.89 4.71 21.38
N ILE A 32 -2.73 4.71 20.34
CA ILE A 32 -2.49 3.98 19.10
C ILE A 32 -2.28 4.95 17.94
N VAL A 33 -1.14 4.83 17.24
CA VAL A 33 -0.91 5.49 15.95
C VAL A 33 -1.41 4.60 14.82
N THR A 34 -2.21 5.16 13.90
CA THR A 34 -2.90 4.34 12.89
C THR A 34 -3.26 5.15 11.64
N PRO A 35 -3.25 4.56 10.43
CA PRO A 35 -3.84 5.15 9.23
C PRO A 35 -5.33 4.83 9.07
N HIS A 36 -5.94 4.08 9.98
CA HIS A 36 -7.30 3.59 9.85
C HIS A 36 -8.35 4.71 9.84
N VAL A 37 -9.43 4.47 9.08
CA VAL A 37 -10.60 5.36 8.97
C VAL A 37 -11.39 5.41 10.28
N PRO A 38 -12.23 6.46 10.48
CA PRO A 38 -13.00 6.65 11.72
C PRO A 38 -13.84 5.42 12.11
N GLN A 39 -14.50 4.77 11.15
CA GLN A 39 -15.37 3.63 11.40
C GLN A 39 -14.64 2.47 12.09
N ILE A 40 -13.42 2.15 11.66
CA ILE A 40 -12.62 1.10 12.30
C ILE A 40 -12.25 1.51 13.73
N ARG A 41 -11.84 2.77 13.91
CA ARG A 41 -11.44 3.29 15.22
C ARG A 41 -12.60 3.31 16.22
N GLU A 42 -13.80 3.69 15.79
CA GLU A 42 -15.02 3.71 16.61
C GLU A 42 -15.41 2.31 17.05
N GLU A 43 -15.51 1.36 16.10
CA GLU A 43 -15.94 -0.01 16.42
C GLU A 43 -14.93 -0.74 17.31
N PHE A 44 -13.63 -0.67 16.97
CA PHE A 44 -12.58 -1.32 17.75
C PHE A 44 -12.33 -0.64 19.11
N GLY A 45 -12.36 0.70 19.16
CA GLY A 45 -12.17 1.42 20.42
C GLY A 45 -13.26 1.10 21.44
N ARG A 46 -14.53 1.12 21.02
CA ARG A 46 -15.68 0.75 21.86
C ARG A 46 -15.59 -0.71 22.30
N ALA A 47 -15.45 -1.63 21.35
CA ALA A 47 -15.43 -3.06 21.65
C ALA A 47 -14.25 -3.46 22.55
N PHE A 48 -13.09 -2.84 22.40
CA PHE A 48 -11.96 -3.02 23.31
C PHE A 48 -12.27 -2.55 24.72
N SER A 49 -12.86 -1.36 24.89
CA SER A 49 -13.23 -0.83 26.20
C SER A 49 -14.20 -1.77 26.93
N ASP A 50 -15.22 -2.25 26.23
CA ASP A 50 -16.22 -3.18 26.77
C ASP A 50 -15.57 -4.53 27.13
N TRP A 51 -14.73 -5.08 26.24
CA TRP A 51 -14.00 -6.32 26.47
C TRP A 51 -13.03 -6.21 27.65
N HIS A 52 -12.23 -5.14 27.72
CA HIS A 52 -11.23 -4.94 28.76
C HIS A 52 -11.89 -4.79 30.14
N GLN A 53 -12.98 -4.02 30.22
CA GLN A 53 -13.76 -3.90 31.47
C GLN A 53 -14.31 -5.26 31.91
N ARG A 54 -14.77 -6.08 30.99
CA ARG A 54 -15.35 -7.40 31.29
C ARG A 54 -14.28 -8.42 31.72
N VAL A 55 -13.15 -8.46 31.02
CA VAL A 55 -12.10 -9.47 31.25
C VAL A 55 -11.21 -9.13 32.44
N TYR A 56 -10.84 -7.85 32.58
CA TYR A 56 -9.89 -7.39 33.60
C TYR A 56 -10.55 -6.62 34.75
N ASN A 57 -11.85 -6.37 34.71
CA ASN A 57 -12.58 -5.51 35.65
C ASN A 57 -11.92 -4.13 35.82
N GLU A 58 -11.35 -3.60 34.77
CA GLU A 58 -10.59 -2.35 34.72
C GLU A 58 -11.02 -1.53 33.50
N ALA A 59 -11.33 -0.24 33.69
CA ALA A 59 -11.68 0.63 32.56
C ALA A 59 -10.44 0.96 31.73
N ALA A 60 -10.57 0.84 30.41
CA ALA A 60 -9.54 1.27 29.46
C ALA A 60 -10.19 1.92 28.25
N PHE A 61 -9.47 2.84 27.60
CA PHE A 61 -9.93 3.48 26.36
C PHE A 61 -8.77 3.71 25.40
N VAL A 62 -9.09 3.82 24.10
CA VAL A 62 -8.09 4.06 23.05
C VAL A 62 -8.05 5.53 22.66
N ASP A 63 -6.85 6.13 22.75
CA ASP A 63 -6.54 7.44 22.19
C ASP A 63 -5.92 7.26 20.79
N TRP A 64 -6.74 7.47 19.78
CA TRP A 64 -6.36 7.28 18.40
C TRP A 64 -5.58 8.47 17.84
N ARG A 65 -4.39 8.21 17.28
CA ARG A 65 -3.54 9.20 16.62
C ARG A 65 -3.43 8.89 15.13
N VAL A 66 -3.84 9.83 14.29
CA VAL A 66 -3.88 9.67 12.82
C VAL A 66 -3.07 10.78 12.16
N PRO A 67 -1.72 10.70 12.20
CA PRO A 67 -0.88 11.74 11.63
C PRO A 67 -0.85 11.76 10.09
N GLY A 68 -1.34 10.68 9.47
CA GLY A 68 -1.36 10.51 8.01
C GLY A 68 -1.44 9.06 7.60
N GLY A 69 -1.03 8.74 6.38
CA GLY A 69 -0.91 7.37 5.90
C GLY A 69 0.28 6.63 6.54
N THR A 70 0.38 5.33 6.30
CA THR A 70 1.40 4.46 6.90
C THR A 70 2.82 5.00 6.70
N SER A 71 3.14 5.50 5.49
CA SER A 71 4.46 6.04 5.19
C SER A 71 4.79 7.28 6.05
N GLU A 72 3.81 8.13 6.35
CA GLU A 72 4.00 9.31 7.22
C GLU A 72 4.18 8.90 8.67
N ILE A 73 3.43 7.89 9.14
CA ILE A 73 3.60 7.31 10.48
C ILE A 73 5.04 6.80 10.66
N ILE A 74 5.54 6.01 9.71
CA ILE A 74 6.92 5.47 9.77
C ILE A 74 7.95 6.59 9.77
N LYS A 75 7.81 7.63 8.95
CA LYS A 75 8.72 8.79 8.95
C LYS A 75 8.76 9.49 10.30
N GLN A 76 7.58 9.71 10.91
CA GLN A 76 7.49 10.31 12.24
C GLN A 76 8.15 9.45 13.31
N LEU A 77 7.89 8.14 13.32
CA LEU A 77 8.51 7.22 14.27
C LEU A 77 10.03 7.22 14.11
N VAL A 78 10.56 7.12 12.88
CA VAL A 78 12.01 7.22 12.62
C VAL A 78 12.61 8.51 13.19
N ALA A 79 11.95 9.65 12.99
CA ALA A 79 12.41 10.92 13.52
C ALA A 79 12.40 10.96 15.07
N GLN A 80 11.35 10.44 15.70
CA GLN A 80 11.21 10.37 17.15
C GLN A 80 12.27 9.44 17.78
N TYR A 81 12.46 8.23 17.23
CA TYR A 81 13.45 7.28 17.71
C TYR A 81 14.87 7.81 17.56
N ASN A 82 15.20 8.45 16.45
CA ASN A 82 16.49 9.11 16.28
C ASN A 82 16.72 10.27 17.25
N ALA A 83 15.68 11.03 17.58
CA ALA A 83 15.77 12.06 18.61
C ALA A 83 16.01 11.45 20.00
N ALA A 84 15.30 10.37 20.36
CA ALA A 84 15.45 9.67 21.61
C ALA A 84 16.84 9.00 21.78
N LEU A 85 17.37 8.42 20.69
CA LEU A 85 18.75 7.89 20.67
C LEU A 85 19.79 9.00 20.85
N ARG A 86 19.66 10.13 20.15
CA ARG A 86 20.60 11.26 20.29
C ARG A 86 20.55 11.90 21.67
N SER A 87 19.40 11.94 22.33
CA SER A 87 19.27 12.48 23.69
C SER A 87 19.67 11.48 24.78
N GLY A 88 19.95 10.21 24.43
CA GLY A 88 20.22 9.14 25.39
C GLY A 88 18.98 8.62 26.13
N ALA A 89 17.76 9.02 25.72
CA ALA A 89 16.52 8.47 26.28
C ALA A 89 16.32 7.00 25.91
N ILE A 90 16.84 6.59 24.74
CA ILE A 90 17.01 5.19 24.36
C ILE A 90 18.50 4.88 24.31
N GLN A 91 18.93 3.82 25.00
CA GLN A 91 20.32 3.38 25.01
C GLN A 91 20.67 2.67 23.69
N PRO A 92 21.97 2.56 23.34
CA PRO A 92 22.41 1.87 22.11
C PRO A 92 21.94 0.42 21.98
N ASP A 93 21.72 -0.28 23.08
CA ASP A 93 21.17 -1.65 23.12
C ASP A 93 19.63 -1.69 22.97
N GLY A 94 19.00 -0.51 22.90
CA GLY A 94 17.55 -0.33 22.82
C GLY A 94 16.85 -0.28 24.18
N THR A 95 17.58 -0.33 25.30
CA THR A 95 16.98 -0.19 26.63
C THR A 95 16.46 1.23 26.84
N CYS A 96 15.23 1.34 27.35
CA CYS A 96 14.59 2.61 27.71
C CYS A 96 13.46 2.37 28.71
N PRO A 97 13.13 3.36 29.57
CA PRO A 97 11.98 3.28 30.45
C PRO A 97 10.65 3.36 29.68
N PRO A 98 9.55 2.80 30.22
CA PRO A 98 8.21 3.06 29.73
C PRO A 98 7.92 4.57 29.68
N GLY A 99 7.17 5.01 28.66
CA GLY A 99 6.84 6.43 28.47
C GLY A 99 7.94 7.24 27.76
N THR A 100 9.04 6.60 27.33
CA THR A 100 10.04 7.24 26.46
C THR A 100 9.43 7.67 25.14
N MET A 101 8.49 6.90 24.63
CA MET A 101 7.68 7.23 23.45
C MET A 101 6.28 7.67 23.86
N THR A 102 5.60 8.43 23.00
CA THR A 102 4.27 9.00 23.27
C THR A 102 3.12 8.11 22.83
N ALA A 103 3.41 7.00 22.15
CA ALA A 103 2.44 6.03 21.68
C ALA A 103 2.84 4.62 22.11
N ASP A 104 1.80 3.79 22.33
CA ASP A 104 1.95 2.41 22.79
C ASP A 104 2.06 1.44 21.64
N LEU A 105 1.25 1.65 20.61
CA LEU A 105 1.06 0.71 19.52
C LEU A 105 1.01 1.43 18.17
N MET A 106 1.58 0.82 17.14
CA MET A 106 1.22 1.10 15.77
C MET A 106 0.26 0.01 15.29
N LEU A 107 -0.90 0.41 14.75
CA LEU A 107 -1.92 -0.51 14.23
C LEU A 107 -2.24 -0.17 12.79
N GLY A 108 -2.17 -1.18 11.90
CA GLY A 108 -2.51 -1.01 10.49
C GLY A 108 -1.33 -0.63 9.60
N GLY A 109 -1.51 -0.82 8.34
CA GLY A 109 -0.47 -0.80 7.31
C GLY A 109 -0.23 -2.22 6.81
N GLY A 110 0.97 -2.54 6.36
CA GLY A 110 1.30 -3.89 5.89
C GLY A 110 2.45 -4.51 6.67
N SER A 111 2.65 -5.80 6.49
CA SER A 111 3.77 -6.54 7.09
C SER A 111 5.13 -5.93 6.73
N TYR A 112 5.27 -5.38 5.52
CA TYR A 112 6.47 -4.65 5.09
C TYR A 112 6.77 -3.43 5.98
N ASP A 113 5.76 -2.61 6.29
CA ASP A 113 5.94 -1.40 7.11
C ASP A 113 6.28 -1.77 8.55
N HIS A 114 5.61 -2.78 9.10
CA HIS A 114 5.91 -3.31 10.43
C HIS A 114 7.28 -4.02 10.49
N GLY A 115 7.71 -4.66 9.42
CA GLY A 115 9.08 -5.15 9.26
C GLY A 115 10.13 -4.03 9.35
N ARG A 116 9.79 -2.82 8.90
CA ARG A 116 10.64 -1.62 9.09
C ARG A 116 10.69 -1.12 10.53
N LEU A 117 9.67 -1.37 11.35
CA LEU A 117 9.76 -1.10 12.80
C LEU A 117 10.78 -2.04 13.47
N LYS A 118 10.86 -3.28 13.03
CA LYS A 118 11.86 -4.25 13.50
C LYS A 118 13.27 -3.92 13.02
N ARG A 119 13.42 -3.53 11.73
CA ARG A 119 14.71 -3.27 11.09
C ARG A 119 14.63 -2.05 10.18
N ASN A 120 15.03 -0.92 10.70
CA ASN A 120 15.17 0.31 9.91
C ASN A 120 16.63 0.75 9.88
N ARG A 121 17.19 0.93 8.68
CA ARG A 121 18.60 1.35 8.50
C ARG A 121 18.86 2.76 8.98
N ASP A 122 17.81 3.59 9.07
CA ASP A 122 17.91 4.98 9.50
C ASP A 122 17.79 5.14 11.03
N VAL A 123 17.55 4.04 11.78
CA VAL A 123 17.42 4.04 13.25
C VAL A 123 18.52 3.17 13.85
N PHE A 124 19.62 3.80 14.23
CA PHE A 124 20.80 3.14 14.77
C PHE A 124 21.53 3.98 15.81
N ALA A 125 22.26 3.31 16.69
CA ALA A 125 23.24 3.91 17.55
C ALA A 125 24.66 3.66 17.01
N LEU A 126 25.56 4.58 17.23
CA LEU A 126 26.99 4.37 17.00
C LEU A 126 27.61 3.75 18.26
N VAL A 127 28.16 2.55 18.14
CA VAL A 127 28.79 1.82 19.25
C VAL A 127 30.25 1.53 18.93
N PRO A 128 31.13 1.42 19.95
CA PRO A 128 32.52 1.02 19.74
C PRO A 128 32.59 -0.30 18.96
N ASP A 129 33.47 -0.36 17.96
CA ASP A 129 33.76 -1.59 17.24
C ASP A 129 34.99 -2.26 17.84
N PRO A 130 34.86 -3.43 18.49
CA PRO A 130 36.02 -4.14 19.06
C PRO A 130 37.06 -4.52 17.99
N ALA A 131 36.64 -4.69 16.73
CA ALA A 131 37.55 -5.03 15.63
C ALA A 131 38.23 -3.79 15.03
N ASN A 132 37.71 -2.59 15.27
CA ASN A 132 38.26 -1.34 14.75
C ASN A 132 37.97 -0.18 15.74
N PRO A 133 38.79 -0.01 16.80
CA PRO A 133 38.55 0.96 17.86
C PRO A 133 38.40 2.42 17.41
N ASP A 134 39.00 2.76 16.27
CA ASP A 134 38.97 4.12 15.70
C ASP A 134 37.71 4.42 14.85
N LYS A 135 36.88 3.40 14.58
CA LYS A 135 35.67 3.56 13.76
C LYS A 135 34.47 2.91 14.44
N PRO A 136 33.54 3.70 14.98
CA PRO A 136 32.32 3.15 15.55
C PRO A 136 31.49 2.42 14.48
N LYS A 137 30.84 1.33 14.88
CA LYS A 137 29.90 0.60 14.04
C LYS A 137 28.45 1.01 14.32
N GLN A 138 27.63 0.91 13.29
CA GLN A 138 26.19 1.11 13.44
C GLN A 138 25.54 -0.14 14.05
N GLN A 139 24.82 0.06 15.16
CA GLN A 139 23.95 -0.94 15.78
C GLN A 139 22.50 -0.52 15.56
N LEU A 140 21.75 -1.29 14.75
CA LEU A 140 20.35 -1.02 14.51
C LEU A 140 19.55 -1.18 15.81
N VAL A 141 18.63 -0.25 16.06
CA VAL A 141 17.74 -0.27 17.22
C VAL A 141 16.29 -0.47 16.72
N PRO A 142 15.65 -1.61 17.02
CA PRO A 142 14.27 -1.83 16.66
C PRO A 142 13.33 -0.82 17.31
N MET A 143 12.39 -0.27 16.55
CA MET A 143 11.36 0.65 17.03
C MET A 143 10.18 -0.07 17.69
N SER A 144 10.01 -1.38 17.43
CA SER A 144 9.04 -2.23 18.11
C SER A 144 9.70 -3.25 19.01
N VAL A 145 8.91 -3.91 19.83
CA VAL A 145 9.34 -5.00 20.71
C VAL A 145 8.48 -6.24 20.49
N PRO A 146 9.00 -7.46 20.79
CA PRO A 146 8.21 -8.67 20.74
C PRO A 146 6.96 -8.60 21.61
N ALA A 147 5.80 -9.06 21.08
CA ALA A 147 4.53 -9.09 21.82
C ALA A 147 4.52 -10.09 22.98
N GLY A 148 5.36 -11.13 22.91
CA GLY A 148 5.55 -12.11 23.97
C GLY A 148 4.32 -13.00 24.21
N PHE A 149 3.64 -13.42 23.15
CA PHE A 149 2.63 -14.49 23.20
C PHE A 149 3.31 -15.86 23.21
N THR A 150 2.66 -16.84 23.82
CA THR A 150 3.12 -18.22 23.78
C THR A 150 2.85 -18.84 22.39
N GLN A 151 3.59 -19.88 22.04
CA GLN A 151 3.35 -20.58 20.78
C GLN A 151 1.95 -21.22 20.75
N GLU A 152 1.45 -21.70 21.89
CA GLU A 152 0.09 -22.26 22.00
C GLU A 152 -1.00 -21.21 21.68
N GLU A 153 -0.81 -19.95 22.12
CA GLU A 153 -1.72 -18.85 21.78
C GLU A 153 -1.67 -18.56 20.29
N LEU A 154 -0.48 -18.47 19.70
CA LEU A 154 -0.31 -18.22 18.27
C LEU A 154 -0.91 -19.35 17.42
N ASP A 155 -0.66 -20.60 17.78
CA ASP A 155 -1.22 -21.76 17.08
C ASP A 155 -2.75 -21.80 17.16
N ARG A 156 -3.32 -21.45 18.30
CA ARG A 156 -4.77 -21.35 18.48
C ARG A 156 -5.40 -20.25 17.64
N TRP A 157 -4.73 -19.10 17.44
CA TRP A 157 -5.25 -17.97 16.68
C TRP A 157 -5.03 -18.10 15.17
N PHE A 158 -3.88 -18.59 14.75
CA PHE A 158 -3.44 -18.56 13.35
C PHE A 158 -3.35 -19.94 12.70
N GLY A 159 -3.13 -21.01 13.50
CA GLY A 159 -2.70 -22.28 12.95
C GLY A 159 -1.33 -22.15 12.27
N GLU A 160 -1.25 -22.47 10.99
CA GLU A 160 -0.05 -22.22 10.20
C GLU A 160 0.19 -20.71 10.02
N ASN A 161 1.38 -20.22 10.35
CA ASN A 161 1.79 -18.81 10.17
C ASN A 161 2.02 -18.49 8.68
N LYS A 162 0.96 -18.59 7.87
CA LYS A 162 1.05 -18.38 6.42
C LYS A 162 -0.28 -17.99 5.79
N ILE A 163 -0.23 -17.03 4.87
CA ILE A 163 -1.30 -16.67 3.95
C ILE A 163 -0.71 -16.47 2.54
N GLY A 164 -1.05 -17.37 1.61
CA GLY A 164 -0.35 -17.38 0.33
C GLY A 164 1.18 -17.51 0.53
N ALA A 165 1.93 -16.54 0.05
CA ALA A 165 3.38 -16.47 0.24
C ALA A 165 3.82 -15.62 1.44
N ASN A 166 2.88 -14.97 2.14
CA ASN A 166 3.15 -14.04 3.24
C ASN A 166 2.97 -14.69 4.61
N LEU A 167 3.50 -14.04 5.65
CA LEU A 167 3.32 -14.44 7.05
C LEU A 167 2.12 -13.72 7.67
N LEU A 168 1.50 -14.35 8.67
CA LEU A 168 0.44 -13.77 9.48
C LEU A 168 0.97 -13.00 10.69
N TYR A 169 2.17 -13.34 11.17
CA TYR A 169 2.90 -12.63 12.22
C TYR A 169 4.42 -12.80 12.06
N ASP A 170 5.20 -11.89 12.61
CA ASP A 170 6.65 -12.00 12.64
C ASP A 170 7.07 -13.19 13.53
N PRO A 171 7.97 -14.09 13.10
CA PRO A 171 8.38 -15.24 13.92
C PRO A 171 8.99 -14.87 15.28
N GLU A 172 9.57 -13.67 15.39
CA GLU A 172 10.07 -13.11 16.66
C GLU A 172 9.03 -12.17 17.30
N GLN A 173 7.80 -12.10 16.77
CA GLN A 173 6.63 -11.36 17.28
C GLN A 173 6.79 -9.83 17.36
N TYR A 174 7.66 -9.22 16.55
CA TYR A 174 7.76 -7.77 16.47
C TYR A 174 6.51 -7.12 15.86
N TRP A 175 5.69 -7.90 15.20
CA TRP A 175 4.33 -7.55 14.76
C TRP A 175 3.43 -8.79 14.74
N ILE A 176 2.15 -8.56 14.97
CA ILE A 176 1.09 -9.58 15.00
C ILE A 176 -0.02 -9.12 14.05
N GLY A 177 -0.41 -9.95 13.09
CA GLY A 177 -1.54 -9.67 12.20
C GLY A 177 -2.86 -9.60 12.97
N THR A 178 -3.67 -8.57 12.71
CA THR A 178 -4.96 -8.37 13.35
C THR A 178 -6.14 -8.47 12.39
N ALA A 179 -5.87 -8.32 11.09
CA ALA A 179 -6.78 -8.50 9.98
C ALA A 179 -6.00 -8.93 8.75
N LEU A 180 -6.72 -9.25 7.66
CA LEU A 180 -6.16 -9.45 6.34
C LEU A 180 -6.70 -8.41 5.37
N SER A 181 -5.91 -8.06 4.38
CA SER A 181 -6.32 -7.21 3.27
C SER A 181 -5.77 -7.75 1.97
N SER A 182 -6.59 -7.72 0.93
CA SER A 182 -6.18 -7.97 -0.45
C SER A 182 -6.01 -6.66 -1.21
N PHE A 183 -5.35 -6.73 -2.35
CA PHE A 183 -5.11 -5.59 -3.21
C PHE A 183 -5.59 -5.93 -4.62
N GLY A 184 -6.68 -5.30 -5.02
CA GLY A 184 -7.38 -5.62 -6.24
C GLY A 184 -7.77 -4.40 -7.05
N ILE A 185 -8.85 -4.54 -7.81
CA ILE A 185 -9.32 -3.55 -8.76
C ILE A 185 -10.78 -3.20 -8.46
N VAL A 186 -11.04 -1.92 -8.20
CA VAL A 186 -12.41 -1.38 -8.25
C VAL A 186 -12.66 -0.88 -9.67
N TYR A 187 -13.86 -1.13 -10.20
CA TYR A 187 -14.23 -0.72 -11.57
C TYR A 187 -15.67 -0.25 -11.67
N ASN A 188 -15.95 0.58 -12.67
CA ASN A 188 -17.27 1.12 -12.96
C ASN A 188 -17.81 0.53 -14.27
N ARG A 189 -18.84 -0.30 -14.19
CA ARG A 189 -19.46 -1.00 -15.33
C ARG A 189 -20.02 -0.08 -16.39
N ASP A 190 -20.55 1.10 -15.99
CA ASP A 190 -21.09 2.04 -16.95
C ASP A 190 -19.99 2.70 -17.77
N VAL A 191 -18.84 2.98 -17.15
CA VAL A 191 -17.67 3.50 -17.86
C VAL A 191 -17.06 2.42 -18.76
N LEU A 192 -16.86 1.19 -18.23
CA LEU A 192 -16.37 0.06 -19.03
C LEU A 192 -17.22 -0.20 -20.26
N ARG A 193 -18.55 -0.20 -20.11
CA ARG A 193 -19.49 -0.37 -21.25
C ARG A 193 -19.31 0.72 -22.31
N ARG A 194 -19.10 1.97 -21.90
CA ARG A 194 -18.82 3.08 -22.85
C ARG A 194 -17.50 2.90 -23.60
N LEU A 195 -16.52 2.26 -22.97
CA LEU A 195 -15.22 1.94 -23.56
C LEU A 195 -15.25 0.64 -24.40
N GLY A 196 -16.38 -0.10 -24.41
CA GLY A 196 -16.47 -1.41 -25.04
C GLY A 196 -15.65 -2.49 -24.34
N LEU A 197 -15.51 -2.38 -23.02
CA LEU A 197 -14.75 -3.31 -22.18
C LEU A 197 -15.68 -4.17 -21.32
N PRO A 198 -15.34 -5.44 -21.07
CA PRO A 198 -16.01 -6.27 -20.07
C PRO A 198 -15.64 -5.82 -18.65
N ASP A 199 -16.24 -6.46 -17.64
CA ASP A 199 -15.82 -6.33 -16.25
C ASP A 199 -14.33 -6.70 -16.12
N THR A 200 -13.57 -5.88 -15.40
CA THR A 200 -12.13 -6.09 -15.19
C THR A 200 -11.91 -7.26 -14.24
N THR A 201 -11.02 -8.19 -14.58
CA THR A 201 -10.74 -9.41 -13.81
C THR A 201 -9.27 -9.58 -13.45
N THR A 202 -8.35 -8.99 -14.22
CA THR A 202 -6.91 -9.12 -14.04
C THR A 202 -6.19 -7.78 -14.03
N PHE A 203 -5.01 -7.73 -13.40
CA PHE A 203 -4.18 -6.53 -13.43
C PHE A 203 -3.67 -6.18 -14.83
N ALA A 204 -3.42 -7.18 -15.67
CA ALA A 204 -2.89 -6.98 -17.03
C ALA A 204 -3.89 -6.24 -17.92
N GLU A 205 -5.21 -6.40 -17.71
CA GLU A 205 -6.24 -5.70 -18.47
C GLU A 205 -6.17 -4.18 -18.33
N LEU A 206 -5.65 -3.66 -17.21
CA LEU A 206 -5.46 -2.21 -17.02
C LEU A 206 -4.42 -1.60 -17.98
N ALA A 207 -3.59 -2.43 -18.60
CA ALA A 207 -2.64 -2.04 -19.64
C ALA A 207 -3.26 -1.90 -21.04
N ASP A 208 -4.51 -2.34 -21.24
CA ASP A 208 -5.20 -2.22 -22.54
C ASP A 208 -5.35 -0.74 -22.91
N PRO A 209 -4.94 -0.32 -24.12
CA PRO A 209 -5.08 1.07 -24.57
C PRO A 209 -6.50 1.63 -24.52
N ARG A 210 -7.53 0.79 -24.55
CA ARG A 210 -8.92 1.24 -24.42
C ARG A 210 -9.24 1.88 -23.08
N TYR A 211 -8.39 1.67 -22.05
CA TYR A 211 -8.45 2.38 -20.77
C TYR A 211 -7.83 3.79 -20.82
N GLU A 212 -7.38 4.28 -21.97
CA GLU A 212 -6.76 5.61 -22.09
C GLU A 212 -7.56 6.67 -21.32
N ASN A 213 -6.89 7.42 -20.44
CA ASN A 213 -7.46 8.46 -19.59
C ASN A 213 -8.64 7.98 -18.70
N SER A 214 -8.67 6.70 -18.35
CA SER A 214 -9.79 6.06 -17.62
C SER A 214 -9.36 5.20 -16.45
N VAL A 215 -8.10 5.27 -16.03
CA VAL A 215 -7.58 4.66 -14.80
C VAL A 215 -7.24 5.75 -13.77
N ILE A 216 -7.42 5.49 -12.48
CA ILE A 216 -6.93 6.35 -11.40
C ILE A 216 -6.00 5.52 -10.53
N LEU A 217 -4.83 6.08 -10.20
CA LEU A 217 -3.85 5.45 -9.33
C LEU A 217 -3.54 6.36 -8.13
N ALA A 218 -3.22 5.78 -6.99
CA ALA A 218 -2.57 6.54 -5.93
C ALA A 218 -1.06 6.59 -6.17
N ASP A 219 -0.41 7.65 -5.69
CA ASP A 219 1.05 7.78 -5.72
C ASP A 219 1.70 6.76 -4.77
N PRO A 220 2.49 5.78 -5.27
CA PRO A 220 3.11 4.77 -4.41
C PRO A 220 4.16 5.34 -3.45
N ARG A 221 4.62 6.57 -3.65
CA ARG A 221 5.50 7.27 -2.71
C ARG A 221 4.77 7.68 -1.42
N GLN A 222 3.42 7.72 -1.47
CA GLN A 222 2.55 8.18 -0.38
C GLN A 222 1.59 7.08 0.12
N SER A 223 1.30 6.09 -0.72
CA SER A 223 0.36 5.00 -0.42
C SER A 223 1.05 3.63 -0.37
N GLY A 224 1.18 3.06 0.82
CA GLY A 224 1.72 1.70 1.01
C GLY A 224 0.84 0.63 0.36
N SER A 225 -0.49 0.79 0.38
CA SER A 225 -1.43 -0.18 -0.21
C SER A 225 -1.32 -0.25 -1.73
N VAL A 226 -1.25 0.88 -2.44
CA VAL A 226 -1.05 0.85 -3.90
C VAL A 226 0.33 0.27 -4.25
N THR A 227 1.35 0.56 -3.44
CA THR A 227 2.68 -0.05 -3.63
C THR A 227 2.64 -1.56 -3.49
N THR A 228 1.82 -2.09 -2.57
CA THR A 228 1.62 -3.54 -2.42
C THR A 228 0.91 -4.14 -3.65
N ALA A 229 -0.10 -3.47 -4.20
CA ALA A 229 -0.73 -3.90 -5.44
C ALA A 229 0.26 -3.93 -6.62
N MET A 230 1.10 -2.90 -6.76
CA MET A 230 2.13 -2.83 -7.79
C MET A 230 3.24 -3.88 -7.59
N ASP A 231 3.63 -4.15 -6.34
CA ASP A 231 4.59 -5.21 -6.00
C ASP A 231 4.03 -6.61 -6.32
N ALA A 232 2.72 -6.82 -6.11
CA ALA A 232 2.04 -8.04 -6.52
C ALA A 232 2.07 -8.20 -8.06
N ILE A 233 1.86 -7.13 -8.82
CA ILE A 233 1.98 -7.15 -10.29
C ILE A 233 3.41 -7.55 -10.68
N LEU A 234 4.43 -6.89 -10.16
CA LEU A 234 5.82 -7.22 -10.47
C LEU A 234 6.17 -8.66 -10.10
N SER A 235 5.74 -9.12 -8.94
CA SER A 235 6.05 -10.45 -8.44
C SER A 235 5.37 -11.56 -9.25
N ASN A 236 4.10 -11.37 -9.64
CA ASN A 236 3.32 -12.38 -10.33
C ASN A 236 3.54 -12.42 -11.86
N TYR A 237 3.89 -11.29 -12.48
CA TYR A 237 4.14 -11.22 -13.93
C TYR A 237 5.64 -11.19 -14.27
N GLY A 238 6.52 -11.08 -13.26
CA GLY A 238 7.96 -10.98 -13.46
C GLY A 238 8.42 -9.55 -13.78
N TRP A 239 9.76 -9.40 -13.93
CA TRP A 239 10.37 -8.08 -14.10
C TRP A 239 9.89 -7.35 -15.36
N ASP A 240 10.06 -7.98 -16.53
CA ASP A 240 9.83 -7.31 -17.80
C ASP A 240 8.33 -7.04 -18.03
N GLU A 241 7.51 -8.08 -17.92
CA GLU A 241 6.07 -7.94 -18.13
C GLU A 241 5.39 -7.14 -17.01
N GLY A 242 5.79 -7.31 -15.76
CA GLY A 242 5.24 -6.56 -14.64
C GLY A 242 5.50 -5.04 -14.79
N TRP A 243 6.71 -4.63 -15.17
CA TRP A 243 7.00 -3.23 -15.46
C TRP A 243 6.28 -2.73 -16.71
N ARG A 244 6.10 -3.57 -17.72
CA ARG A 244 5.34 -3.22 -18.91
C ARG A 244 3.88 -2.94 -18.57
N ILE A 245 3.24 -3.80 -17.78
CA ILE A 245 1.88 -3.59 -17.26
C ILE A 245 1.80 -2.30 -16.48
N LEU A 246 2.70 -2.06 -15.53
CA LEU A 246 2.69 -0.84 -14.70
C LEU A 246 2.85 0.43 -15.53
N ARG A 247 3.73 0.43 -16.54
CA ARG A 247 3.95 1.59 -17.42
C ARG A 247 2.73 1.88 -18.30
N ALA A 248 2.12 0.86 -18.89
CA ALA A 248 0.91 1.02 -19.70
C ALA A 248 -0.29 1.44 -18.83
N THR A 249 -0.48 0.81 -17.67
CA THR A 249 -1.51 1.22 -16.69
C THR A 249 -1.36 2.68 -16.27
N ALA A 250 -0.11 3.12 -16.01
CA ALA A 250 0.18 4.50 -15.67
C ALA A 250 -0.06 5.45 -16.84
N ALA A 251 0.21 5.03 -18.08
CA ALA A 251 -0.08 5.80 -19.28
C ALA A 251 -1.59 5.95 -19.53
N ASN A 252 -2.39 4.96 -19.14
CA ASN A 252 -3.84 4.99 -19.14
C ASN A 252 -4.41 5.83 -17.98
N ALA A 253 -3.56 6.26 -17.03
CA ALA A 253 -4.04 6.99 -15.87
C ALA A 253 -4.50 8.41 -16.22
N ARG A 254 -5.70 8.76 -15.79
CA ARG A 254 -6.25 10.12 -15.86
C ARG A 254 -5.49 11.06 -14.94
N TYR A 255 -5.22 10.62 -13.70
CA TYR A 255 -4.41 11.32 -12.71
C TYR A 255 -3.96 10.37 -11.59
N PHE A 256 -3.04 10.91 -10.75
CA PHE A 256 -2.56 10.26 -9.53
C PHE A 256 -3.05 11.01 -8.31
N THR A 257 -3.41 10.28 -7.24
CA THR A 257 -3.90 10.85 -5.98
C THR A 257 -2.88 10.69 -4.86
N ASN A 258 -2.94 11.57 -3.87
CA ASN A 258 -2.07 11.50 -2.68
C ASN A 258 -2.57 10.49 -1.63
N SER A 259 -3.77 9.94 -1.82
CA SER A 259 -4.41 9.03 -0.88
C SER A 259 -5.07 7.87 -1.61
N SER A 260 -4.97 6.67 -1.05
CA SER A 260 -5.64 5.47 -1.55
C SER A 260 -7.17 5.45 -1.30
N THR A 261 -7.70 6.39 -0.52
CA THR A 261 -9.14 6.47 -0.26
C THR A 261 -9.90 7.15 -1.41
N LYS A 262 -9.24 8.03 -2.18
CA LYS A 262 -9.88 8.81 -3.24
C LYS A 262 -10.20 7.99 -4.51
N PRO A 263 -9.30 7.16 -5.06
CA PRO A 263 -9.56 6.42 -6.30
C PRO A 263 -10.87 5.62 -6.31
N PRO A 264 -11.25 4.83 -5.28
CA PRO A 264 -12.50 4.09 -5.29
C PRO A 264 -13.74 4.99 -5.30
N ILE A 265 -13.67 6.16 -4.67
CA ILE A 265 -14.75 7.16 -4.68
C ILE A 265 -14.93 7.71 -6.11
N ASP A 266 -13.84 8.13 -6.74
CA ASP A 266 -13.86 8.72 -8.08
C ASP A 266 -14.34 7.71 -9.13
N VAL A 267 -13.91 6.43 -9.03
CA VAL A 267 -14.43 5.34 -9.87
C VAL A 267 -15.94 5.15 -9.64
N SER A 268 -16.41 5.18 -8.38
CA SER A 268 -17.83 5.05 -8.09
C SER A 268 -18.68 6.19 -8.66
N GLN A 269 -18.09 7.38 -8.78
CA GLN A 269 -18.71 8.55 -9.39
C GLN A 269 -18.65 8.56 -10.92
N GLY A 270 -17.92 7.61 -11.53
CA GLY A 270 -17.77 7.49 -12.98
C GLY A 270 -16.70 8.38 -13.59
N GLU A 271 -15.80 8.93 -12.76
CA GLU A 271 -14.64 9.72 -13.20
C GLU A 271 -13.59 8.87 -13.94
N ALA A 272 -13.57 7.56 -13.67
CA ALA A 272 -12.72 6.60 -14.35
C ALA A 272 -13.37 5.23 -14.43
N ALA A 273 -12.82 4.36 -15.30
CA ALA A 273 -13.25 2.98 -15.47
C ALA A 273 -12.76 2.08 -14.34
N ALA A 274 -11.52 2.27 -13.88
CA ALA A 274 -10.90 1.38 -12.89
C ALA A 274 -9.83 2.07 -12.05
N ALA A 275 -9.51 1.45 -10.89
CA ALA A 275 -8.41 1.84 -10.03
C ALA A 275 -7.85 0.65 -9.26
N LEU A 276 -6.54 0.67 -8.98
CA LEU A 276 -5.90 -0.23 -8.01
C LEU A 276 -6.23 0.24 -6.59
N VAL A 277 -6.78 -0.65 -5.77
CA VAL A 277 -7.21 -0.30 -4.41
C VAL A 277 -7.03 -1.47 -3.44
N ILE A 278 -6.98 -1.16 -2.16
CA ILE A 278 -7.14 -2.15 -1.09
C ILE A 278 -8.63 -2.56 -1.00
N ASP A 279 -8.88 -3.82 -0.70
CA ASP A 279 -10.17 -4.48 -0.76
C ASP A 279 -11.32 -3.74 -0.08
N PHE A 280 -11.17 -3.37 1.19
CA PHE A 280 -12.27 -2.79 1.97
C PHE A 280 -12.71 -1.40 1.46
N TYR A 281 -11.84 -0.63 0.82
CA TYR A 281 -12.23 0.60 0.14
C TYR A 281 -13.01 0.30 -1.15
N GLY A 282 -12.53 -0.66 -1.96
CA GLY A 282 -13.20 -1.07 -3.19
C GLY A 282 -14.57 -1.69 -2.93
N ARG A 283 -14.62 -2.68 -2.04
CA ARG A 283 -15.86 -3.37 -1.65
C ARG A 283 -16.85 -2.43 -0.96
N GLY A 284 -16.34 -1.53 -0.08
CA GLY A 284 -17.17 -0.53 0.58
C GLY A 284 -17.86 0.40 -0.42
N GLN A 285 -17.17 0.87 -1.46
CA GLN A 285 -17.77 1.68 -2.51
C GLN A 285 -18.76 0.89 -3.36
N ALA A 286 -18.44 -0.35 -3.72
CA ALA A 286 -19.35 -1.21 -4.48
C ALA A 286 -20.67 -1.43 -3.75
N GLN A 287 -20.64 -1.58 -2.41
CA GLN A 287 -21.84 -1.73 -1.60
C GLN A 287 -22.55 -0.41 -1.34
N GLY A 288 -21.81 0.66 -1.04
CA GLY A 288 -22.38 1.95 -0.64
C GLY A 288 -23.29 2.61 -1.68
N ILE A 289 -23.22 2.17 -2.93
CA ILE A 289 -24.06 2.65 -4.02
C ILE A 289 -25.23 1.70 -4.38
N LEU A 290 -25.32 0.53 -3.71
CA LEU A 290 -26.44 -0.39 -3.93
C LEU A 290 -27.72 0.18 -3.32
N ALA A 291 -28.79 0.15 -4.10
CA ALA A 291 -30.12 0.40 -3.56
C ALA A 291 -30.58 -0.77 -2.66
N PRO A 292 -31.43 -0.55 -1.66
CA PRO A 292 -31.97 -1.61 -0.84
C PRO A 292 -32.59 -2.74 -1.70
N GLY A 293 -32.11 -3.97 -1.49
CA GLY A 293 -32.58 -5.16 -2.24
C GLY A 293 -31.93 -5.38 -3.62
N GLN A 294 -31.05 -4.50 -4.06
CA GLN A 294 -30.30 -4.68 -5.31
C GLN A 294 -29.20 -5.73 -5.11
N ALA A 295 -29.02 -6.64 -6.07
CA ALA A 295 -27.92 -7.60 -6.06
C ALA A 295 -26.58 -6.93 -6.36
N ALA A 296 -25.50 -7.45 -5.79
CA ALA A 296 -24.15 -6.92 -6.02
C ALA A 296 -23.74 -6.97 -7.52
N SER A 297 -24.23 -7.97 -8.25
CA SER A 297 -24.03 -8.10 -9.71
C SER A 297 -24.63 -6.94 -10.50
N ASP A 298 -25.70 -6.31 -9.99
CA ASP A 298 -26.42 -5.24 -10.67
C ASP A 298 -25.84 -3.86 -10.31
N SER A 299 -24.89 -3.81 -9.40
CA SER A 299 -24.20 -2.57 -9.04
C SER A 299 -23.40 -2.04 -10.23
N ARG A 300 -23.44 -0.72 -10.43
CA ARG A 300 -22.57 -0.06 -11.41
C ARG A 300 -21.10 -0.11 -11.03
N VAL A 301 -20.77 -0.37 -9.76
CA VAL A 301 -19.40 -0.53 -9.28
C VAL A 301 -19.15 -1.97 -8.87
N GLY A 302 -18.09 -2.56 -9.39
CA GLY A 302 -17.59 -3.86 -8.99
C GLY A 302 -16.23 -3.77 -8.30
N TYR A 303 -15.87 -4.81 -7.60
CA TYR A 303 -14.54 -5.04 -7.06
C TYR A 303 -14.12 -6.47 -7.36
N VAL A 304 -12.86 -6.67 -7.69
CA VAL A 304 -12.27 -7.99 -7.94
C VAL A 304 -10.91 -8.12 -7.27
N ASP A 305 -10.69 -9.28 -6.68
CA ASP A 305 -9.37 -9.80 -6.31
C ASP A 305 -8.88 -10.68 -7.47
N PRO A 306 -7.85 -10.28 -8.24
CA PRO A 306 -7.33 -11.14 -9.31
C PRO A 306 -6.83 -12.47 -8.74
N ILE A 307 -7.56 -13.56 -9.01
CA ILE A 307 -7.36 -14.88 -8.41
C ILE A 307 -5.93 -15.38 -8.64
N GLY A 308 -5.25 -15.80 -7.57
CA GLY A 308 -3.88 -16.29 -7.60
C GLY A 308 -2.82 -15.22 -7.94
N LYS A 309 -3.23 -13.96 -8.14
CA LYS A 309 -2.37 -12.83 -8.47
C LYS A 309 -2.41 -11.72 -7.42
N THR A 310 -3.47 -11.67 -6.58
CA THR A 310 -3.55 -10.70 -5.51
C THR A 310 -2.62 -11.07 -4.37
N SER A 311 -1.85 -10.11 -3.86
CA SER A 311 -1.17 -10.28 -2.57
C SER A 311 -2.19 -10.11 -1.47
N ILE A 312 -2.24 -11.05 -0.55
CA ILE A 312 -2.96 -10.88 0.72
C ILE A 312 -1.92 -10.70 1.80
N ASP A 313 -2.06 -9.63 2.54
CA ASP A 313 -1.10 -9.23 3.58
C ASP A 313 -1.82 -9.04 4.91
N ALA A 314 -1.12 -9.34 5.98
CA ALA A 314 -1.58 -9.04 7.31
C ALA A 314 -1.65 -7.53 7.52
N ASP A 315 -2.66 -7.08 8.25
CA ASP A 315 -2.80 -5.73 8.77
C ASP A 315 -2.38 -5.75 10.25
N PRO A 316 -1.09 -5.49 10.55
CA PRO A 316 -0.55 -5.84 11.85
C PRO A 316 -0.72 -4.76 12.90
N GLY A 317 -0.51 -5.18 14.17
CA GLY A 317 -0.16 -4.33 15.28
C GLY A 317 1.26 -4.59 15.77
N SER A 318 1.99 -3.54 16.15
CA SER A 318 3.31 -3.61 16.77
C SER A 318 3.35 -2.81 18.06
N ILE A 319 3.78 -3.43 19.13
CA ILE A 319 4.06 -2.72 20.40
C ILE A 319 5.33 -1.89 20.21
N LEU A 320 5.24 -0.59 20.47
CA LEU A 320 6.36 0.31 20.28
C LEU A 320 7.35 0.20 21.43
N ARG A 321 8.64 0.26 21.13
CA ARG A 321 9.70 0.32 22.15
C ARG A 321 9.56 1.60 22.95
N GLY A 322 9.60 1.51 24.28
CA GLY A 322 9.39 2.66 25.15
C GLY A 322 7.94 3.13 25.25
N ALA A 323 6.99 2.27 24.88
CA ALA A 323 5.56 2.50 25.05
C ALA A 323 5.23 2.95 26.49
N PRO A 324 4.30 3.88 26.69
CA PRO A 324 3.80 4.23 28.04
C PRO A 324 3.20 3.04 28.79
N ASP A 325 2.41 2.22 28.10
CA ASP A 325 1.71 1.06 28.67
C ASP A 325 1.82 -0.18 27.76
N PRO A 326 2.97 -0.86 27.72
CA PRO A 326 3.18 -2.01 26.85
C PRO A 326 2.30 -3.21 27.20
N GLU A 327 1.86 -3.33 28.46
CA GLU A 327 0.92 -4.37 28.88
C GLU A 327 -0.45 -4.15 28.28
N LEU A 328 -0.98 -2.93 28.34
CA LEU A 328 -2.27 -2.58 27.75
C LEU A 328 -2.22 -2.72 26.21
N ALA A 329 -1.07 -2.39 25.60
CA ALA A 329 -0.84 -2.62 24.17
C ALA A 329 -0.90 -4.11 23.81
N LYS A 330 -0.30 -5.00 24.63
CA LYS A 330 -0.42 -6.45 24.46
C LYS A 330 -1.86 -6.93 24.61
N ARG A 331 -2.59 -6.47 25.63
CA ARG A 331 -4.01 -6.81 25.83
C ARG A 331 -4.88 -6.36 24.63
N PHE A 332 -4.55 -5.24 24.01
CA PHE A 332 -5.26 -4.81 22.79
C PHE A 332 -5.02 -5.78 21.62
N LEU A 333 -3.79 -6.25 21.43
CA LEU A 333 -3.51 -7.28 20.41
C LEU A 333 -4.22 -8.60 20.72
N GLU A 334 -4.26 -9.02 21.98
CA GLU A 334 -5.03 -10.19 22.43
C GLU A 334 -6.52 -10.02 22.09
N PHE A 335 -7.11 -8.86 22.43
CA PHE A 335 -8.48 -8.52 22.07
C PHE A 335 -8.71 -8.64 20.56
N CYS A 336 -7.84 -8.04 19.74
CA CYS A 336 -7.96 -8.09 18.27
C CYS A 336 -8.06 -9.53 17.73
N LEU A 337 -7.51 -10.51 18.45
CA LEU A 337 -7.48 -11.92 18.06
C LEU A 337 -8.61 -12.77 18.67
N THR A 338 -9.52 -12.17 19.44
CA THR A 338 -10.74 -12.87 19.89
C THR A 338 -11.70 -13.08 18.72
N PRO A 339 -12.54 -14.13 18.72
CA PRO A 339 -13.57 -14.31 17.70
C PRO A 339 -14.52 -13.11 17.59
N GLU A 340 -14.87 -12.49 18.72
CA GLU A 340 -15.75 -11.33 18.80
C GLU A 340 -15.14 -10.11 18.10
N ALA A 341 -13.84 -9.84 18.32
CA ALA A 341 -13.14 -8.76 17.62
C ALA A 341 -12.95 -9.06 16.12
N GLN A 342 -12.70 -10.32 15.76
CA GLN A 342 -12.59 -10.73 14.36
C GLN A 342 -13.92 -10.62 13.60
N ALA A 343 -15.05 -10.80 14.29
CA ALA A 343 -16.38 -10.59 13.73
C ALA A 343 -16.64 -9.12 13.38
N LEU A 344 -15.99 -8.16 14.05
CA LEU A 344 -16.11 -6.73 13.71
C LEU A 344 -15.72 -6.47 12.25
N TRP A 345 -14.81 -7.28 11.68
CA TRP A 345 -14.33 -7.06 10.31
C TRP A 345 -15.37 -7.39 9.24
N GLN A 346 -16.14 -8.47 9.41
CA GLN A 346 -16.93 -9.02 8.31
C GLN A 346 -18.40 -9.28 8.61
N PHE A 347 -18.84 -9.14 9.87
CA PHE A 347 -20.25 -9.38 10.16
C PHE A 347 -21.10 -8.15 9.85
N PRO A 348 -22.40 -8.34 9.52
CA PRO A 348 -23.35 -7.25 9.45
C PRO A 348 -23.38 -6.45 10.76
N ALA A 349 -23.62 -5.13 10.65
CA ALA A 349 -23.74 -4.29 11.84
C ALA A 349 -24.95 -4.69 12.68
N THR A 350 -24.77 -4.91 13.99
CA THR A 350 -25.78 -5.41 14.92
C THR A 350 -27.01 -4.48 15.05
N ALA A 351 -26.84 -3.19 14.75
CA ALA A 351 -27.95 -2.24 14.68
C ALA A 351 -28.86 -2.44 13.45
N THR A 352 -28.49 -3.30 12.49
CA THR A 352 -29.28 -3.58 11.30
C THR A 352 -30.13 -4.86 11.46
N ARG A 353 -31.14 -5.03 10.60
CA ARG A 353 -31.95 -6.26 10.58
C ARG A 353 -31.09 -7.51 10.31
N ALA A 354 -30.11 -7.41 9.39
CA ALA A 354 -29.20 -8.52 9.09
C ALA A 354 -28.31 -8.85 10.30
N GLY A 355 -27.80 -7.85 11.01
CA GLY A 355 -26.98 -8.04 12.20
C GLY A 355 -27.74 -8.55 13.43
N ALA A 356 -29.09 -8.40 13.45
CA ALA A 356 -29.93 -9.02 14.48
C ALA A 356 -29.91 -10.56 14.44
N GLU A 357 -29.49 -11.15 13.34
CA GLU A 357 -29.31 -12.60 13.15
C GLU A 357 -27.87 -13.08 13.40
N ASN A 358 -26.94 -12.20 13.74
CA ASN A 358 -25.55 -12.58 13.99
C ASN A 358 -25.44 -13.58 15.15
N PRO A 359 -24.47 -14.49 15.15
CA PRO A 359 -24.21 -15.41 16.27
C PRO A 359 -23.97 -14.67 17.59
N ILE A 360 -24.27 -15.35 18.67
CA ILE A 360 -23.96 -14.91 20.05
C ILE A 360 -22.50 -15.32 20.34
N GLY A 361 -21.70 -14.39 20.82
CA GLY A 361 -20.33 -14.62 21.26
C GLY A 361 -20.25 -15.31 22.63
N SER A 362 -19.02 -15.58 23.04
CA SER A 362 -18.73 -16.18 24.36
C SER A 362 -19.12 -15.27 25.52
N ASP A 363 -19.33 -14.00 25.27
CA ASP A 363 -19.73 -12.95 26.19
C ASP A 363 -21.24 -12.81 26.33
N GLY A 364 -22.03 -13.59 25.58
CA GLY A 364 -23.50 -13.54 25.59
C GLY A 364 -24.07 -12.43 24.70
N GLU A 365 -23.21 -11.62 24.05
CA GLU A 365 -23.62 -10.54 23.16
C GLU A 365 -23.60 -10.97 21.69
N ARG A 366 -24.30 -10.24 20.83
CA ARG A 366 -24.25 -10.49 19.39
C ARG A 366 -22.90 -10.04 18.81
N MET A 367 -22.23 -10.96 18.10
CA MET A 367 -20.96 -10.69 17.44
C MET A 367 -21.14 -9.71 16.27
N GLY A 368 -20.14 -8.87 16.05
CA GLY A 368 -20.09 -7.95 14.92
C GLY A 368 -20.06 -6.48 15.33
N PRO A 369 -19.83 -5.58 14.35
CA PRO A 369 -19.78 -4.15 14.61
C PRO A 369 -21.16 -3.62 15.01
N ARG A 370 -21.19 -2.51 15.75
CA ARG A 370 -22.45 -1.91 16.18
C ARG A 370 -23.16 -1.20 15.02
N ALA A 371 -22.44 -0.35 14.29
CA ALA A 371 -23.02 0.52 13.28
C ALA A 371 -22.36 0.40 11.91
N ASN A 372 -21.05 0.16 11.86
CA ASN A 372 -20.25 0.25 10.64
C ASN A 372 -19.78 -1.13 10.17
N VAL A 373 -20.21 -1.56 9.00
CA VAL A 373 -19.66 -2.75 8.34
C VAL A 373 -18.28 -2.43 7.81
N LEU A 374 -17.22 -3.07 8.35
CA LEU A 374 -15.84 -2.67 8.11
C LEU A 374 -15.22 -3.30 6.84
N ARG A 375 -15.63 -4.52 6.50
CA ARG A 375 -15.29 -5.25 5.26
C ARG A 375 -13.81 -5.59 5.09
N ARG A 376 -13.04 -5.65 6.17
CA ARG A 376 -11.73 -6.30 6.16
C ARG A 376 -11.89 -7.79 6.43
N MET A 377 -10.92 -8.58 6.01
CA MET A 377 -10.97 -10.03 6.20
C MET A 377 -10.39 -10.40 7.57
N PRO A 378 -11.06 -11.27 8.35
CA PRO A 378 -10.51 -11.85 9.57
C PRO A 378 -9.16 -12.54 9.33
N VAL A 379 -8.25 -12.42 10.29
CA VAL A 379 -6.95 -13.12 10.21
C VAL A 379 -7.03 -14.56 10.70
N ARG A 380 -8.06 -14.89 11.49
CA ARG A 380 -8.25 -16.24 12.02
C ARG A 380 -8.93 -17.16 10.99
N ARG A 381 -8.34 -18.33 10.74
CA ARG A 381 -8.88 -19.34 9.81
C ARG A 381 -10.24 -19.88 10.26
N ASP A 382 -10.41 -20.12 11.57
CA ASP A 382 -11.63 -20.68 12.11
C ASP A 382 -12.87 -19.78 11.95
N MET A 383 -12.68 -18.49 11.64
CA MET A 383 -13.78 -17.60 11.30
C MET A 383 -14.43 -17.99 9.96
N TYR A 384 -13.66 -18.43 8.98
CA TYR A 384 -14.16 -18.88 7.68
C TYR A 384 -14.84 -20.24 7.78
N GLU A 385 -14.27 -21.15 8.58
CA GLU A 385 -14.85 -22.47 8.81
C GLU A 385 -16.21 -22.39 9.51
N LYS A 386 -16.34 -21.49 10.49
CA LYS A 386 -17.53 -21.42 11.37
C LYS A 386 -18.58 -20.42 10.89
N TYR A 387 -18.17 -19.34 10.22
CA TYR A 387 -19.02 -18.16 10.02
C TYR A 387 -19.02 -17.63 8.58
N ALA A 388 -18.55 -18.39 7.58
CA ALA A 388 -18.56 -17.98 6.18
C ALA A 388 -19.96 -17.50 5.72
N ASP A 389 -21.02 -18.17 6.16
CA ASP A 389 -22.40 -17.83 5.82
C ASP A 389 -22.90 -16.51 6.44
N VAL A 390 -22.27 -16.06 7.50
CA VAL A 390 -22.61 -14.79 8.19
C VAL A 390 -21.84 -13.61 7.61
N MET A 391 -20.62 -13.87 7.12
CA MET A 391 -19.76 -12.82 6.56
C MET A 391 -20.42 -12.08 5.40
N VAL A 392 -20.22 -10.76 5.34
CA VAL A 392 -20.75 -9.91 4.27
C VAL A 392 -20.08 -10.25 2.93
N ASP A 393 -18.75 -10.40 2.91
CA ASP A 393 -18.01 -10.82 1.74
C ASP A 393 -17.78 -12.34 1.78
N LYS A 394 -18.21 -13.03 0.73
CA LYS A 394 -18.09 -14.49 0.58
C LYS A 394 -16.76 -14.86 -0.08
N VAL A 395 -15.66 -14.44 0.54
CA VAL A 395 -14.30 -14.69 0.03
C VAL A 395 -13.47 -15.30 1.14
N ASP A 396 -12.85 -16.45 0.86
CA ASP A 396 -11.81 -17.02 1.69
C ASP A 396 -10.44 -16.52 1.22
N PRO A 397 -9.75 -15.66 1.98
CA PRO A 397 -8.45 -15.12 1.62
C PRO A 397 -7.36 -16.20 1.53
N PHE A 398 -7.52 -17.31 2.24
CA PHE A 398 -6.55 -18.41 2.21
C PHE A 398 -6.59 -19.20 0.90
N GLU A 399 -7.72 -19.16 0.18
CA GLU A 399 -7.88 -19.79 -1.13
C GLU A 399 -7.42 -18.88 -2.28
N VAL A 400 -7.69 -17.56 -2.18
CA VAL A 400 -7.45 -16.63 -3.31
C VAL A 400 -6.06 -16.01 -3.30
N ALA A 401 -5.30 -16.13 -2.20
CA ALA A 401 -3.99 -15.54 -2.04
C ALA A 401 -2.97 -16.06 -3.06
N SER A 402 -2.17 -15.16 -3.63
CA SER A 402 -1.02 -15.54 -4.46
C SER A 402 0.00 -16.35 -3.65
N GLN A 403 0.46 -17.46 -4.24
CA GLN A 403 1.55 -18.29 -3.71
C GLN A 403 2.94 -17.79 -4.14
N VAL A 404 3.00 -16.73 -4.92
CA VAL A 404 4.24 -16.16 -5.42
C VAL A 404 4.84 -15.24 -4.35
N LYS A 405 6.05 -15.55 -3.92
CA LYS A 405 6.79 -14.71 -2.96
C LYS A 405 7.10 -13.34 -3.56
N PRO A 406 7.03 -12.26 -2.76
CA PRO A 406 7.48 -10.95 -3.19
C PRO A 406 8.90 -11.01 -3.76
N ALA A 407 9.08 -10.45 -4.94
CA ALA A 407 10.34 -10.54 -5.69
C ALA A 407 11.47 -9.66 -5.10
N GLY A 408 11.15 -8.83 -4.12
CA GLY A 408 12.11 -7.92 -3.48
C GLY A 408 12.40 -6.65 -4.30
N TRP A 409 11.49 -6.28 -5.21
CA TRP A 409 11.64 -5.11 -6.10
C TRP A 409 10.83 -3.90 -5.63
N ARG A 410 10.16 -3.99 -4.50
CA ARG A 410 9.26 -2.97 -3.94
C ARG A 410 9.91 -1.58 -3.83
N ASP A 411 11.20 -1.51 -3.45
CA ASP A 411 11.92 -0.23 -3.32
C ASP A 411 12.03 0.53 -4.65
N ALA A 412 11.98 -0.17 -5.79
CA ALA A 412 12.02 0.46 -7.11
C ALA A 412 10.71 1.16 -7.48
N ILE A 413 9.57 0.71 -6.93
CA ILE A 413 8.24 1.15 -7.38
C ILE A 413 8.09 2.67 -7.21
N GLY A 414 8.35 3.19 -6.01
CA GLY A 414 8.20 4.62 -5.74
C GLY A 414 9.11 5.49 -6.62
N ILE A 415 10.37 5.07 -6.79
CA ILE A 415 11.37 5.80 -7.58
C ILE A 415 10.99 5.81 -9.06
N MET A 416 10.72 4.63 -9.61
CA MET A 416 10.49 4.50 -11.05
C MET A 416 9.09 5.01 -11.45
N MET A 417 8.04 4.72 -10.69
CA MET A 417 6.71 5.29 -10.93
C MET A 417 6.72 6.82 -10.82
N GLY A 418 7.49 7.37 -9.89
CA GLY A 418 7.74 8.81 -9.82
C GLY A 418 8.30 9.33 -11.13
N ALA A 419 9.41 8.76 -11.56
CA ALA A 419 10.19 9.26 -12.68
C ALA A 419 9.51 9.07 -14.06
N PHE A 420 8.92 7.88 -14.32
CA PHE A 420 8.36 7.61 -15.66
C PHE A 420 6.86 7.95 -15.79
N ALA A 421 6.15 8.13 -14.69
CA ALA A 421 4.70 8.34 -14.73
C ALA A 421 4.26 9.63 -14.02
N ILE A 422 4.44 9.73 -12.70
CA ILE A 422 3.78 10.77 -11.90
C ILE A 422 4.33 12.16 -12.26
N ASP A 423 5.65 12.32 -12.24
CA ASP A 423 6.33 13.61 -12.44
C ASP A 423 6.36 14.04 -13.92
N VAL A 424 5.97 13.14 -14.83
CA VAL A 424 5.92 13.37 -16.30
C VAL A 424 4.61 12.89 -16.91
N SER A 425 3.55 12.78 -16.13
CA SER A 425 2.28 12.13 -16.52
C SER A 425 1.67 12.69 -17.81
N HIS A 426 1.74 13.99 -18.02
CA HIS A 426 1.24 14.60 -19.24
C HIS A 426 2.03 14.14 -20.48
N ALA A 427 3.35 14.15 -20.42
CA ALA A 427 4.21 13.72 -21.52
C ALA A 427 4.05 12.22 -21.80
N GLN A 428 3.93 11.40 -20.75
CA GLN A 428 3.69 9.97 -20.87
C GLN A 428 2.38 9.67 -21.62
N ARG A 429 1.26 10.31 -21.22
CA ARG A 429 -0.04 10.15 -21.90
C ARG A 429 0.01 10.58 -23.36
N GLN A 430 0.67 11.71 -23.67
CA GLN A 430 0.83 12.16 -25.05
C GLN A 430 1.59 11.14 -25.90
N ALA A 431 2.70 10.61 -25.37
CA ALA A 431 3.48 9.58 -26.06
C ALA A 431 2.68 8.28 -26.25
N TRP A 432 1.94 7.85 -25.24
CA TRP A 432 1.07 6.68 -25.33
C TRP A 432 -0.01 6.83 -26.38
N ALA A 433 -0.73 7.95 -26.37
CA ALA A 433 -1.74 8.27 -27.37
C ALA A 433 -1.14 8.34 -28.80
N ALA A 434 0.06 8.89 -28.96
CA ALA A 434 0.76 8.93 -30.24
C ALA A 434 1.04 7.52 -30.78
N ILE A 435 1.55 6.62 -29.94
CA ILE A 435 1.76 5.21 -30.31
C ILE A 435 0.43 4.57 -30.77
N GLN A 436 -0.65 4.77 -30.00
CA GLN A 436 -1.94 4.16 -30.32
C GLN A 436 -2.53 4.70 -31.65
N ARG A 437 -2.32 5.99 -31.96
CA ARG A 437 -2.76 6.56 -33.24
C ARG A 437 -1.99 5.95 -34.41
N VAL A 438 -0.66 5.83 -34.32
CA VAL A 438 0.17 5.20 -35.36
C VAL A 438 -0.19 3.72 -35.55
N ARG A 439 -0.45 2.98 -34.45
CA ARG A 439 -0.89 1.58 -34.53
C ARG A 439 -2.27 1.45 -35.17
N LYS A 440 -3.21 2.32 -34.83
CA LYS A 440 -4.56 2.33 -35.38
C LYS A 440 -4.60 2.67 -36.87
N ASP A 441 -3.74 3.60 -37.30
CA ASP A 441 -3.59 3.96 -38.71
C ASP A 441 -3.05 2.80 -39.55
N GLY A 442 -2.18 1.99 -38.98
CA GLY A 442 -1.64 0.76 -39.56
C GLY A 442 -0.72 0.95 -40.78
N ALA A 443 -0.47 2.19 -41.20
CA ALA A 443 0.35 2.50 -42.39
C ALA A 443 1.83 2.23 -42.17
N ASN A 444 2.31 2.32 -40.90
CA ASN A 444 3.72 2.13 -40.57
C ASN A 444 3.89 1.37 -39.23
N PRO A 445 3.77 0.05 -39.23
CA PRO A 445 3.92 -0.76 -38.03
C PRO A 445 5.34 -0.70 -37.43
N GLU A 446 6.38 -0.58 -38.29
CA GLU A 446 7.77 -0.48 -37.85
C GLU A 446 8.03 0.80 -37.05
N LEU A 447 7.38 1.90 -37.43
CA LEU A 447 7.42 3.15 -36.67
C LEU A 447 6.77 2.97 -35.30
N ALA A 448 5.61 2.33 -35.23
CA ALA A 448 4.93 2.07 -33.97
C ALA A 448 5.81 1.21 -33.04
N ASP A 449 6.46 0.17 -33.57
CA ASP A 449 7.37 -0.68 -32.80
C ASP A 449 8.62 0.09 -32.31
N ALA A 450 9.16 0.96 -33.14
CA ALA A 450 10.28 1.83 -32.73
C ALA A 450 9.87 2.83 -31.63
N MET A 451 8.66 3.41 -31.75
CA MET A 451 8.08 4.29 -30.73
C MET A 451 7.86 3.55 -29.41
N GLU A 452 7.32 2.34 -29.43
CA GLU A 452 7.14 1.52 -28.23
C GLU A 452 8.49 1.16 -27.58
N ARG A 453 9.47 0.77 -28.37
CA ARG A 453 10.83 0.49 -27.83
C ARG A 453 11.38 1.67 -27.05
N VAL A 454 11.24 2.90 -27.57
CA VAL A 454 11.68 4.11 -26.86
C VAL A 454 10.78 4.41 -25.65
N PHE A 455 9.47 4.22 -25.78
CA PHE A 455 8.54 4.40 -24.67
C PHE A 455 8.85 3.49 -23.48
N TYR A 456 9.25 2.22 -23.73
CA TYR A 456 9.57 1.23 -22.69
C TYR A 456 11.05 1.18 -22.32
N ALA A 457 11.91 2.05 -22.88
CA ALA A 457 13.31 2.10 -22.53
C ALA A 457 13.57 2.46 -21.05
N TRP A 458 14.68 2.01 -20.52
CA TRP A 458 15.12 2.27 -19.16
C TRP A 458 16.37 3.14 -19.12
N PRO A 459 16.51 4.03 -18.10
CA PRO A 459 17.72 4.83 -17.93
C PRO A 459 18.90 3.96 -17.50
N GLN A 460 20.08 4.40 -17.86
CA GLN A 460 21.32 3.91 -17.29
C GLN A 460 21.58 4.63 -15.95
N THR A 461 22.01 3.89 -14.94
CA THR A 461 22.29 4.41 -13.60
C THR A 461 23.78 4.69 -13.47
N PRO A 462 24.22 5.95 -13.30
CA PRO A 462 25.63 6.25 -13.05
C PRO A 462 26.09 5.69 -11.70
N VAL A 463 27.36 5.31 -11.62
CA VAL A 463 28.00 4.81 -10.40
C VAL A 463 28.57 5.99 -9.61
N PHE A 464 28.17 6.10 -8.35
CA PHE A 464 28.72 7.09 -7.41
C PHE A 464 29.85 6.50 -6.56
N PRO A 465 30.87 7.31 -6.16
CA PRO A 465 31.93 6.85 -5.27
C PRO A 465 31.38 6.32 -3.93
N LYS A 466 32.11 5.40 -3.29
CA LYS A 466 31.74 4.86 -1.98
C LYS A 466 31.92 5.87 -0.85
N ASP A 467 32.84 6.82 -1.00
CA ASP A 467 33.34 7.71 0.05
C ASP A 467 32.95 9.19 -0.16
N ALA A 468 31.82 9.46 -0.80
CA ALA A 468 31.28 10.82 -0.81
C ALA A 468 30.86 11.18 0.62
N GLY A 469 31.71 11.94 1.34
CA GLY A 469 31.50 12.33 2.74
C GLY A 469 30.18 13.06 2.96
N GLU A 470 29.65 13.01 4.18
CA GLU A 470 28.47 13.75 4.60
C GLU A 470 28.60 15.24 4.20
N GLY A 471 27.74 15.71 3.30
CA GLY A 471 27.71 17.10 2.81
C GLY A 471 28.32 17.33 1.43
N SER A 472 29.10 16.42 0.86
CA SER A 472 29.54 16.47 -0.52
C SER A 472 28.59 15.60 -1.37
N LEU A 473 27.75 16.26 -2.16
CA LEU A 473 27.06 15.61 -3.26
C LEU A 473 28.13 15.17 -4.27
N GLY A 474 28.68 13.96 -4.08
CA GLY A 474 29.69 13.41 -4.97
C GLY A 474 29.26 13.52 -6.43
N GLU A 475 30.11 14.04 -7.29
CA GLU A 475 29.90 13.97 -8.73
C GLU A 475 29.96 12.51 -9.16
N PRO A 476 29.16 12.12 -10.18
CA PRO A 476 29.34 10.81 -10.78
C PRO A 476 30.81 10.66 -11.26
N LEU A 477 31.37 9.46 -11.20
CA LEU A 477 32.75 9.21 -11.65
C LEU A 477 32.89 9.55 -13.15
N ALA A 478 33.85 10.35 -13.55
CA ALA A 478 33.92 11.01 -14.86
C ALA A 478 34.10 10.09 -16.09
N ASP A 479 34.62 8.85 -15.94
CA ASP A 479 34.77 7.85 -17.02
C ASP A 479 33.84 6.62 -16.80
N GLN A 480 32.55 6.84 -16.82
CA GLN A 480 31.64 6.08 -16.01
C GLN A 480 31.14 4.78 -16.60
N ALA A 481 31.35 3.73 -15.82
CA ALA A 481 30.52 2.55 -15.89
C ALA A 481 29.09 2.92 -15.44
N THR A 482 28.13 2.82 -16.33
CA THR A 482 26.70 2.88 -16.01
C THR A 482 26.16 1.49 -15.74
N ILE A 483 25.11 1.41 -14.94
CA ILE A 483 24.41 0.16 -14.60
C ILE A 483 23.04 0.20 -15.26
N PRO A 484 22.70 -0.73 -16.17
CA PRO A 484 21.36 -0.82 -16.75
C PRO A 484 20.34 -1.22 -15.68
N PHE A 485 19.10 -0.71 -15.78
CA PHE A 485 18.00 -1.09 -14.89
C PHE A 485 17.34 -2.38 -15.38
N THR A 486 17.89 -3.52 -14.97
CA THR A 486 17.39 -4.87 -15.30
C THR A 486 17.23 -5.69 -14.01
N LYS A 487 16.53 -6.83 -14.11
CA LYS A 487 16.40 -7.79 -13.01
C LYS A 487 17.76 -8.16 -12.40
N ASP A 488 18.76 -8.46 -13.24
CA ASP A 488 20.06 -8.97 -12.80
C ASP A 488 20.94 -7.88 -12.17
N THR A 489 20.74 -6.64 -12.59
CA THR A 489 21.52 -5.49 -12.09
C THR A 489 20.82 -4.69 -11.01
N TYR A 490 19.54 -4.98 -10.72
CA TYR A 490 18.72 -4.24 -9.77
C TYR A 490 19.38 -4.05 -8.40
N ALA A 491 20.02 -5.08 -7.86
CA ALA A 491 20.69 -4.98 -6.56
C ALA A 491 21.80 -3.92 -6.57
N LYS A 492 22.54 -3.81 -7.69
CA LYS A 492 23.59 -2.79 -7.88
C LYS A 492 23.00 -1.39 -8.03
N VAL A 493 21.89 -1.26 -8.77
CA VAL A 493 21.15 0.01 -8.92
C VAL A 493 20.61 0.47 -7.56
N ARG A 494 19.99 -0.42 -6.79
CA ARG A 494 19.50 -0.13 -5.44
C ARG A 494 20.61 0.33 -4.48
N ASP A 495 21.81 -0.23 -4.61
CA ASP A 495 22.96 0.22 -3.85
C ASP A 495 23.31 1.69 -4.15
N GLN A 496 23.19 2.13 -5.42
CA GLN A 496 23.40 3.54 -5.76
C GLN A 496 22.35 4.46 -5.10
N TRP A 497 21.09 4.04 -5.02
CA TRP A 497 20.03 4.82 -4.35
C TRP A 497 20.25 4.98 -2.84
N SER A 498 20.98 4.06 -2.21
CA SER A 498 21.28 4.10 -0.78
C SER A 498 22.41 5.05 -0.39
N LYS A 499 23.17 5.56 -1.38
CA LYS A 499 24.27 6.48 -1.13
C LYS A 499 23.75 7.88 -0.78
N PRO A 500 24.37 8.58 0.20
CA PRO A 500 23.94 9.91 0.60
C PRO A 500 23.87 10.87 -0.60
N GLY A 501 22.74 11.56 -0.76
CA GLY A 501 22.50 12.53 -1.82
C GLY A 501 22.36 11.98 -3.25
N ALA A 502 22.71 10.71 -3.52
CA ALA A 502 22.65 10.13 -4.85
C ALA A 502 21.21 9.89 -5.32
N ARG A 503 20.33 9.50 -4.43
CA ARG A 503 18.93 9.19 -4.76
C ARG A 503 18.22 10.36 -5.45
N ALA A 504 18.28 11.56 -4.87
CA ALA A 504 17.61 12.74 -5.45
C ALA A 504 18.18 13.10 -6.83
N LYS A 505 19.51 13.02 -7.01
CA LYS A 505 20.15 13.23 -8.32
C LYS A 505 19.66 12.21 -9.35
N LEU A 506 19.57 10.94 -8.96
CA LEU A 506 19.11 9.85 -9.84
C LEU A 506 17.63 10.01 -10.20
N GLU A 507 16.76 10.35 -9.24
CA GLU A 507 15.34 10.62 -9.52
C GLU A 507 15.15 11.75 -10.53
N ILE A 508 15.94 12.83 -10.43
CA ILE A 508 15.96 13.92 -11.42
C ILE A 508 16.44 13.43 -12.79
N ALA A 509 17.57 12.70 -12.83
CA ALA A 509 18.13 12.18 -14.07
C ALA A 509 17.19 11.20 -14.78
N TYR A 510 16.54 10.30 -14.03
CA TYR A 510 15.55 9.37 -14.57
C TYR A 510 14.32 10.11 -15.11
N THR A 511 13.82 11.09 -14.37
CA THR A 511 12.68 11.92 -14.82
C THR A 511 13.01 12.63 -16.14
N GLN A 512 14.21 13.17 -16.28
CA GLN A 512 14.65 13.82 -17.52
C GLN A 512 14.78 12.81 -18.67
N PHE A 513 15.35 11.63 -18.43
CA PHE A 513 15.45 10.57 -19.43
C PHE A 513 14.06 10.18 -19.97
N PHE A 514 13.08 9.94 -19.10
CA PHE A 514 11.74 9.58 -19.53
C PHE A 514 11.01 10.72 -20.26
N ARG A 515 11.21 11.96 -19.82
CA ARG A 515 10.70 13.13 -20.54
C ARG A 515 11.25 13.21 -21.97
N ASP A 516 12.52 12.93 -22.14
CA ASP A 516 13.17 12.91 -23.45
C ASP A 516 12.69 11.75 -24.32
N CYS A 517 12.50 10.54 -23.75
CA CYS A 517 11.88 9.41 -24.45
C CYS A 517 10.48 9.79 -24.96
N TYR A 518 9.62 10.33 -24.12
CA TYR A 518 8.25 10.67 -24.48
C TYR A 518 8.17 11.79 -25.52
N ARG A 519 9.04 12.79 -25.43
CA ARG A 519 9.16 13.83 -26.44
C ARG A 519 9.57 13.25 -27.80
N ARG A 520 10.54 12.34 -27.86
CA ARG A 520 10.97 11.68 -29.10
C ARG A 520 9.88 10.82 -29.72
N VAL A 521 9.09 10.14 -28.89
CA VAL A 521 7.93 9.36 -29.35
C VAL A 521 6.88 10.27 -30.02
N VAL A 522 6.53 11.40 -29.39
CA VAL A 522 5.57 12.37 -29.98
C VAL A 522 6.13 12.99 -31.27
N GLU A 523 7.41 13.30 -31.31
CA GLU A 523 8.08 13.82 -32.50
C GLU A 523 8.10 12.81 -33.65
N ALA A 524 8.28 11.52 -33.35
CA ALA A 524 8.24 10.43 -34.33
C ALA A 524 6.89 10.30 -35.01
N GLU A 525 5.78 10.45 -34.30
CA GLU A 525 4.43 10.52 -34.89
C GLU A 525 4.32 11.68 -35.90
N ARG A 526 4.84 12.86 -35.53
CA ARG A 526 4.75 14.05 -36.36
C ARG A 526 5.62 13.99 -37.62
N THR A 527 6.80 13.37 -37.52
CA THR A 527 7.80 13.37 -38.60
C THR A 527 7.81 12.10 -39.44
N GLY A 528 7.23 11.00 -38.95
CA GLY A 528 7.33 9.67 -39.55
C GLY A 528 8.72 9.04 -39.41
N VAL A 529 9.66 9.65 -38.63
CA VAL A 529 11.02 9.17 -38.45
C VAL A 529 11.09 8.34 -37.16
N ALA A 530 11.67 7.13 -37.26
CA ALA A 530 11.82 6.23 -36.12
C ALA A 530 12.68 6.87 -35.01
N PRO A 531 12.21 6.91 -33.75
CA PRO A 531 12.94 7.53 -32.65
C PRO A 531 14.05 6.60 -32.13
N THR A 532 15.11 7.20 -31.56
CA THR A 532 16.19 6.51 -30.87
C THR A 532 16.09 6.73 -29.36
N ILE A 533 16.61 5.79 -28.55
CA ILE A 533 16.68 5.94 -27.09
C ILE A 533 17.68 7.06 -26.74
N PRO A 534 17.38 7.94 -25.75
CA PRO A 534 18.35 8.95 -25.32
C PRO A 534 19.67 8.32 -24.87
N GLY A 535 20.78 8.79 -25.41
CA GLY A 535 22.13 8.27 -25.11
C GLY A 535 22.61 7.12 -25.99
N GLU A 536 21.77 6.53 -26.83
CA GLU A 536 22.24 5.64 -27.91
C GLU A 536 22.80 6.46 -29.06
N ALA A 537 24.02 6.12 -29.51
CA ALA A 537 24.59 6.66 -30.73
C ALA A 537 23.68 6.25 -31.91
N SER A 538 23.44 7.16 -32.84
CA SER A 538 22.73 6.85 -34.08
C SER A 538 23.56 5.85 -34.88
N SER A 539 23.32 4.55 -34.70
CA SER A 539 23.91 3.51 -35.54
C SER A 539 23.16 3.53 -36.86
N SER A 540 23.78 4.15 -37.86
CA SER A 540 23.47 3.87 -39.27
C SER A 540 23.92 2.43 -39.56
N GLY A 541 22.98 1.50 -39.64
CA GLY A 541 23.16 0.17 -40.25
C GLY A 541 23.59 -0.94 -39.28
N GLU A 542 22.63 -1.68 -38.78
CA GLU A 542 22.52 -3.13 -38.84
C GLU A 542 21.38 -3.58 -37.92
N SER A 543 20.37 -4.20 -38.52
CA SER A 543 19.20 -4.70 -37.82
C SER A 543 19.53 -6.03 -37.15
N THR A 544 19.48 -6.07 -35.81
CA THR A 544 19.21 -7.31 -35.09
C THR A 544 17.87 -7.15 -34.39
N SER A 545 16.85 -7.73 -35.03
CA SER A 545 15.49 -7.84 -34.53
C SER A 545 15.47 -8.81 -33.34
N SER A 546 15.33 -8.29 -32.13
CA SER A 546 14.63 -9.02 -31.08
C SER A 546 13.24 -8.42 -30.95
N ALA A 547 12.29 -8.97 -31.70
CA ALA A 547 10.90 -8.61 -31.64
C ALA A 547 10.34 -8.90 -30.23
N LEU A 548 9.91 -7.86 -29.55
CA LEU A 548 9.01 -8.00 -28.39
C LEU A 548 7.68 -8.49 -28.93
N GLU A 549 7.22 -9.66 -28.51
CA GLU A 549 5.90 -10.18 -28.91
C GLU A 549 4.79 -9.17 -28.49
N PRO A 550 3.81 -8.93 -29.36
CA PRO A 550 2.66 -8.09 -29.01
C PRO A 550 1.87 -8.72 -27.88
N ILE A 551 1.25 -7.88 -27.03
CA ILE A 551 0.35 -8.35 -25.98
C ILE A 551 -0.76 -9.16 -26.64
N LYS A 552 -0.72 -10.48 -26.49
CA LYS A 552 -1.90 -11.31 -26.77
C LYS A 552 -2.95 -10.99 -25.70
N ALA A 553 -4.15 -10.68 -26.16
CA ALA A 553 -5.29 -10.65 -25.26
C ALA A 553 -5.34 -11.99 -24.49
N PRO A 554 -5.59 -11.97 -23.17
CA PRO A 554 -5.63 -13.19 -22.41
C PRO A 554 -6.67 -14.14 -22.98
N ASP A 555 -6.29 -15.42 -23.13
CA ASP A 555 -7.19 -16.50 -23.51
C ASP A 555 -8.24 -16.64 -22.40
N PRO A 556 -9.55 -16.57 -22.68
CA PRO A 556 -10.60 -16.66 -21.67
C PRO A 556 -10.71 -18.03 -20.97
N ALA A 557 -9.80 -18.97 -21.24
CA ALA A 557 -9.82 -20.35 -20.71
C ALA A 557 -8.59 -20.75 -19.87
N ALA A 558 -7.72 -19.82 -19.43
CA ALA A 558 -6.58 -20.13 -18.56
C ALA A 558 -6.66 -19.47 -17.17
#